data_9619e035aff7cafb53e7cbc05752fce0
#
_entry.id   9619e035aff7cafb53e7cbc05752fce0
#
_cell.length_a   1.000
_cell.length_b   1.000
_cell.length_c   1.000
_cell.angle_alpha   90.00
_cell.angle_beta   90.00
_cell.angle_gamma   90.00
#
_symmetry.space_group_name_H-M   'P 1'
#
loop_
_entity.id
_entity.type
_entity.pdbx_description
1 polymer ?
#
loop_
_entity_poly.entity_id
_entity_poly.type
_entity_poly.pdbx_seq_one_letter_code
_entity_poly.pdbx_strand_id
1 'polypeptide(L)'
;MSKSLSDSCFIAPNAPFEMEIGDGYQWFSLEDRSEEVLYNGAKSAALIVNHFIDTKLKELSLNDAQLSLIGFSQGAMLAIHTALTRSQSCASVVAYSGRFLLPSKVAPEIKSKPNMCIIHGDADDVVPFSSLGLAVRALKENGINVEGHPIHALGHIINEEGIRLGVEFIKKNFKN
;
A
#
# COMPACT_ATOMS: atom_id res chain seq x y z
N MET A 1 15.64 1.03 -3.51
CA MET A 1 14.91 2.30 -3.27
C MET A 1 15.72 3.32 -2.48
N SER A 2 16.20 3.03 -1.27
CA SER A 2 16.90 4.01 -0.41
C SER A 2 18.05 4.74 -1.11
N LYS A 3 18.90 4.03 -1.87
CA LYS A 3 19.98 4.65 -2.64
C LYS A 3 19.51 5.68 -3.69
N SER A 4 18.29 5.55 -4.18
CA SER A 4 17.73 6.42 -5.24
C SER A 4 16.88 7.57 -4.66
N LEU A 5 16.63 7.55 -3.36
CA LEU A 5 15.88 8.55 -2.58
C LEU A 5 16.73 8.94 -1.36
N SER A 6 17.91 9.53 -1.61
CA SER A 6 18.95 9.79 -0.60
C SER A 6 18.49 10.70 0.54
N ASP A 7 17.55 11.61 0.25
CA ASP A 7 17.07 12.61 1.21
C ASP A 7 15.81 12.12 1.96
N SER A 8 15.53 10.79 1.89
CA SER A 8 14.37 10.18 2.52
C SER A 8 14.75 9.25 3.66
N CYS A 9 13.99 9.29 4.74
CA CYS A 9 14.08 8.31 5.83
C CYS A 9 13.17 7.12 5.51
N PHE A 10 13.73 5.90 5.53
CA PHE A 10 12.98 4.65 5.30
C PHE A 10 12.75 3.95 6.64
N ILE A 11 11.50 3.70 6.97
CA ILE A 11 11.09 3.00 8.18
C ILE A 11 10.18 1.85 7.79
N ALA A 12 10.53 0.63 8.22
CA ALA A 12 9.74 -0.57 8.01
C ALA A 12 9.33 -1.15 9.40
N PRO A 13 8.10 -0.89 9.86
CA PRO A 13 7.63 -1.47 11.11
C PRO A 13 7.39 -2.98 10.95
N ASN A 14 7.68 -3.73 12.02
CA ASN A 14 7.24 -5.11 12.09
C ASN A 14 5.72 -5.16 12.28
N ALA A 15 5.07 -6.11 11.62
CA ALA A 15 3.69 -6.43 11.89
C ALA A 15 3.55 -7.00 13.33
N PRO A 16 2.40 -6.79 14.01
CA PRO A 16 2.29 -7.07 15.44
C PRO A 16 1.98 -8.54 15.78
N PHE A 17 1.53 -9.34 14.80
CA PHE A 17 1.11 -10.72 15.06
C PHE A 17 2.08 -11.71 14.41
N GLU A 18 2.36 -12.82 15.07
CA GLU A 18 3.06 -13.94 14.48
C GLU A 18 2.21 -14.55 13.35
N MET A 19 2.88 -15.08 12.32
CA MET A 19 2.18 -15.80 11.25
C MET A 19 1.61 -17.13 11.79
N GLU A 20 0.41 -17.52 11.31
CA GLU A 20 -0.19 -18.81 11.66
C GLU A 20 0.58 -19.97 11.04
N ILE A 21 1.22 -19.78 9.88
CA ILE A 21 1.99 -20.78 9.15
C ILE A 21 3.31 -20.17 8.72
N GLY A 22 4.42 -20.82 9.07
CA GLY A 22 5.78 -20.36 8.75
C GLY A 22 6.33 -19.40 9.81
N ASP A 23 7.51 -18.84 9.51
CA ASP A 23 8.20 -17.87 10.36
C ASP A 23 7.92 -16.44 9.89
N GLY A 24 7.71 -15.53 10.83
CA GLY A 24 7.55 -14.12 10.55
C GLY A 24 6.33 -13.49 11.19
N TYR A 25 5.95 -12.31 10.68
CA TYR A 25 4.87 -11.49 11.26
C TYR A 25 3.86 -11.11 10.18
N GLN A 26 2.61 -10.90 10.61
CA GLN A 26 1.49 -10.49 9.78
C GLN A 26 0.70 -9.35 10.44
N TRP A 27 0.08 -8.52 9.61
CA TRP A 27 -0.78 -7.43 10.05
C TRP A 27 -2.18 -7.90 10.48
N PHE A 28 -2.64 -8.98 9.85
CA PHE A 28 -3.93 -9.64 10.10
C PHE A 28 -3.87 -11.07 9.56
N SER A 29 -4.78 -11.93 10.03
CA SER A 29 -4.83 -13.33 9.60
C SER A 29 -5.07 -13.46 8.08
N LEU A 30 -4.43 -14.47 7.49
CA LEU A 30 -4.61 -14.89 6.09
C LEU A 30 -5.18 -16.32 5.97
N GLU A 31 -5.65 -16.91 7.08
CA GLU A 31 -6.31 -18.23 7.04
C GLU A 31 -7.62 -18.18 6.26
N ASP A 32 -8.47 -17.21 6.57
CA ASP A 32 -9.64 -16.89 5.76
C ASP A 32 -9.35 -15.71 4.84
N ARG A 33 -9.26 -16.00 3.54
CA ARG A 33 -8.99 -15.02 2.48
C ARG A 33 -10.24 -14.42 1.86
N SER A 34 -11.41 -14.59 2.51
CA SER A 34 -12.62 -13.90 2.08
C SER A 34 -12.42 -12.39 2.13
N GLU A 35 -13.02 -11.67 1.20
CA GLU A 35 -12.83 -10.21 1.11
C GLU A 35 -13.28 -9.48 2.38
N GLU A 36 -14.32 -9.98 3.04
CA GLU A 36 -14.83 -9.42 4.28
C GLU A 36 -13.83 -9.53 5.44
N VAL A 37 -13.22 -10.71 5.60
CA VAL A 37 -12.21 -10.95 6.66
C VAL A 37 -10.96 -10.14 6.40
N LEU A 38 -10.45 -10.13 5.17
CA LEU A 38 -9.29 -9.33 4.80
C LEU A 38 -9.54 -7.82 4.99
N TYR A 39 -10.74 -7.33 4.61
CA TYR A 39 -11.12 -5.93 4.83
C TYR A 39 -11.13 -5.56 6.32
N ASN A 40 -11.78 -6.37 7.15
CA ASN A 40 -11.85 -6.13 8.59
C ASN A 40 -10.47 -6.18 9.24
N GLY A 41 -9.63 -7.12 8.79
CA GLY A 41 -8.23 -7.21 9.20
C GLY A 41 -7.42 -5.95 8.84
N ALA A 42 -7.50 -5.51 7.58
CA ALA A 42 -6.82 -4.29 7.12
C ALA A 42 -7.33 -3.04 7.87
N LYS A 43 -8.64 -2.95 8.12
CA LYS A 43 -9.24 -1.86 8.88
C LYS A 43 -8.71 -1.79 10.32
N SER A 44 -8.61 -2.93 10.99
CA SER A 44 -8.07 -3.01 12.36
C SER A 44 -6.57 -2.69 12.39
N ALA A 45 -5.80 -3.25 11.45
CA ALA A 45 -4.36 -3.00 11.34
C ALA A 45 -4.05 -1.54 10.99
N ALA A 46 -4.91 -0.88 10.20
CA ALA A 46 -4.74 0.54 9.87
C ALA A 46 -4.74 1.46 11.09
N LEU A 47 -5.43 1.10 12.18
CA LEU A 47 -5.37 1.86 13.43
C LEU A 47 -3.97 1.84 14.04
N ILE A 48 -3.33 0.66 14.04
CA ILE A 48 -1.96 0.48 14.55
C ILE A 48 -0.97 1.25 13.67
N VAL A 49 -1.09 1.11 12.35
CA VAL A 49 -0.21 1.79 11.39
C VAL A 49 -0.39 3.31 11.46
N ASN A 50 -1.61 3.81 11.59
CA ASN A 50 -1.87 5.25 11.75
C ASN A 50 -1.20 5.81 13.00
N HIS A 51 -1.33 5.14 14.15
CA HIS A 51 -0.66 5.56 15.37
C HIS A 51 0.87 5.58 15.22
N PHE A 52 1.44 4.56 14.56
CA PHE A 52 2.86 4.49 14.25
C PHE A 52 3.30 5.64 13.35
N ILE A 53 2.56 5.92 12.26
CA ILE A 53 2.84 7.01 11.34
C ILE A 53 2.82 8.35 12.06
N ASP A 54 1.77 8.64 12.84
CA ASP A 54 1.62 9.90 13.55
C ASP A 54 2.76 10.13 14.55
N THR A 55 3.19 9.07 15.23
CA THR A 55 4.35 9.10 16.13
C THR A 55 5.63 9.44 15.36
N LYS A 56 5.88 8.77 14.22
CA LYS A 56 7.09 8.98 13.42
C LYS A 56 7.12 10.36 12.74
N LEU A 57 6.00 10.82 12.20
CA LEU A 57 5.91 12.17 11.64
C LEU A 57 6.24 13.23 12.70
N LYS A 58 5.73 13.07 13.91
CA LYS A 58 6.03 13.97 15.03
C LYS A 58 7.51 13.93 15.43
N GLU A 59 8.09 12.73 15.60
CA GLU A 59 9.51 12.54 15.94
C GLU A 59 10.45 13.19 14.93
N LEU A 60 10.09 13.10 13.64
CA LEU A 60 10.89 13.63 12.54
C LEU A 60 10.55 15.08 12.17
N SER A 61 9.58 15.71 12.84
CA SER A 61 9.07 17.05 12.51
C SER A 61 8.59 17.15 11.06
N LEU A 62 7.93 16.10 10.56
CA LEU A 62 7.35 16.01 9.21
C LEU A 62 5.82 16.01 9.28
N ASN A 63 5.18 16.15 8.12
CA ASN A 63 3.73 16.07 7.96
C ASN A 63 3.33 15.05 6.87
N ASP A 64 2.02 14.79 6.71
CA ASP A 64 1.50 13.81 5.75
C ASP A 64 1.91 14.11 4.30
N ALA A 65 2.05 15.36 3.89
CA ALA A 65 2.49 15.70 2.54
C ALA A 65 3.95 15.28 2.25
N GLN A 66 4.71 14.93 3.29
CA GLN A 66 6.08 14.42 3.22
C GLN A 66 6.15 12.90 3.48
N LEU A 67 5.01 12.22 3.54
CA LEU A 67 4.90 10.78 3.74
C LEU A 67 4.62 10.08 2.41
N SER A 68 5.34 9.00 2.12
CA SER A 68 4.94 8.00 1.12
C SER A 68 4.78 6.64 1.77
N LEU A 69 3.68 5.96 1.45
CA LEU A 69 3.45 4.59 1.90
C LEU A 69 3.84 3.61 0.80
N ILE A 70 4.61 2.60 1.18
CA ILE A 70 5.05 1.53 0.28
C ILE A 70 4.64 0.21 0.89
N GLY A 71 3.97 -0.63 0.11
CA GLY A 71 3.56 -1.95 0.59
C GLY A 71 3.71 -3.04 -0.47
N PHE A 72 3.91 -4.27 -0.01
CA PHE A 72 3.93 -5.48 -0.82
C PHE A 72 2.89 -6.47 -0.28
N SER A 73 2.14 -7.11 -1.18
CA SER A 73 1.16 -8.13 -0.83
C SER A 73 0.17 -7.65 0.26
N GLN A 74 0.14 -8.25 1.44
CA GLN A 74 -0.64 -7.80 2.58
C GLN A 74 -0.34 -6.34 2.96
N GLY A 75 0.94 -5.95 2.94
CA GLY A 75 1.37 -4.58 3.19
C GLY A 75 0.83 -3.59 2.14
N ALA A 76 0.64 -4.01 0.89
CA ALA A 76 0.04 -3.19 -0.16
C ALA A 76 -1.46 -2.96 0.10
N MET A 77 -2.19 -4.00 0.50
CA MET A 77 -3.60 -3.91 0.91
C MET A 77 -3.77 -2.92 2.05
N LEU A 78 -2.90 -3.04 3.06
CA LEU A 78 -2.90 -2.16 4.23
C LEU A 78 -2.51 -0.72 3.88
N ALA A 79 -1.50 -0.52 3.03
CA ALA A 79 -1.06 0.82 2.61
C ALA A 79 -2.16 1.58 1.87
N ILE A 80 -2.88 0.91 0.95
CA ILE A 80 -4.03 1.50 0.23
C ILE A 80 -5.12 1.88 1.24
N HIS A 81 -5.54 0.96 2.11
CA HIS A 81 -6.60 1.20 3.08
C HIS A 81 -6.23 2.34 4.05
N THR A 82 -5.03 2.28 4.62
CA THR A 82 -4.52 3.31 5.54
C THR A 82 -4.52 4.68 4.86
N ALA A 83 -3.95 4.78 3.66
CA ALA A 83 -3.85 6.05 2.95
C ALA A 83 -5.22 6.68 2.68
N LEU A 84 -6.21 5.89 2.27
CA LEU A 84 -7.56 6.38 1.97
C LEU A 84 -8.33 6.82 3.22
N THR A 85 -8.08 6.19 4.35
CA THR A 85 -8.84 6.44 5.61
C THR A 85 -8.17 7.46 6.54
N ARG A 86 -6.93 7.89 6.27
CA ARG A 86 -6.27 9.00 6.99
C ARG A 86 -6.95 10.32 6.71
N SER A 87 -6.98 11.20 7.71
CA SER A 87 -7.58 12.54 7.60
C SER A 87 -6.81 13.49 6.68
N GLN A 88 -5.49 13.29 6.59
CA GLN A 88 -4.60 14.07 5.72
C GLN A 88 -4.05 13.17 4.62
N SER A 89 -3.92 13.72 3.41
CA SER A 89 -3.39 12.99 2.27
C SER A 89 -1.87 12.86 2.36
N CYS A 90 -1.35 11.65 2.27
CA CYS A 90 0.08 11.45 2.07
C CYS A 90 0.50 11.85 0.63
N ALA A 91 1.80 12.04 0.42
CA ALA A 91 2.36 12.43 -0.89
C ALA A 91 2.06 11.38 -1.96
N SER A 92 2.25 10.10 -1.63
CA SER A 92 2.02 9.01 -2.57
C SER A 92 1.86 7.65 -1.89
N VAL A 93 1.27 6.70 -2.62
CA VAL A 93 1.23 5.27 -2.26
C VAL A 93 1.81 4.46 -3.40
N VAL A 94 2.73 3.54 -3.09
CA VAL A 94 3.22 2.52 -4.02
C VAL A 94 2.84 1.14 -3.50
N ALA A 95 1.97 0.45 -4.22
CA ALA A 95 1.44 -0.85 -3.83
C ALA A 95 1.89 -1.93 -4.81
N TYR A 96 2.65 -2.90 -4.32
CA TYR A 96 3.14 -4.04 -5.11
C TYR A 96 2.31 -5.28 -4.83
N SER A 97 1.80 -5.93 -5.86
CA SER A 97 1.11 -7.25 -5.80
C SER A 97 0.06 -7.33 -4.69
N GLY A 98 -0.76 -6.27 -4.55
CA GLY A 98 -1.82 -6.19 -3.56
C GLY A 98 -3.22 -6.17 -4.17
N ARG A 99 -4.22 -6.05 -3.30
CA ARG A 99 -5.64 -5.92 -3.66
C ARG A 99 -6.22 -4.65 -3.03
N PHE A 100 -7.16 -4.00 -3.71
CA PHE A 100 -8.02 -3.02 -3.08
C PHE A 100 -9.24 -3.75 -2.52
N LEU A 101 -9.28 -3.91 -1.19
CA LEU A 101 -10.25 -4.74 -0.48
C LEU A 101 -11.60 -4.03 -0.38
N LEU A 102 -12.68 -4.73 -0.77
CA LEU A 102 -14.08 -4.28 -0.67
C LEU A 102 -14.28 -2.79 -0.96
N PRO A 103 -14.08 -2.33 -2.21
CA PRO A 103 -14.15 -0.91 -2.55
C PRO A 103 -15.47 -0.25 -2.14
N SER A 104 -16.59 -0.97 -2.22
CA SER A 104 -17.92 -0.48 -1.82
C SER A 104 -18.04 -0.16 -0.32
N LYS A 105 -17.29 -0.87 0.54
CA LYS A 105 -17.23 -0.59 1.98
C LYS A 105 -16.24 0.52 2.31
N VAL A 106 -15.13 0.60 1.55
CA VAL A 106 -14.13 1.64 1.77
C VAL A 106 -14.61 3.00 1.25
N ALA A 107 -15.37 3.04 0.17
CA ALA A 107 -15.82 4.29 -0.46
C ALA A 107 -16.41 5.32 0.53
N PRO A 108 -17.33 4.98 1.43
CA PRO A 108 -17.86 5.92 2.42
C PRO A 108 -16.86 6.31 3.52
N GLU A 109 -15.76 5.59 3.66
CA GLU A 109 -14.71 5.82 4.67
C GLU A 109 -13.54 6.66 4.12
N ILE A 110 -13.53 6.97 2.81
CA ILE A 110 -12.46 7.75 2.17
C ILE A 110 -12.46 9.18 2.73
N LYS A 111 -11.35 9.55 3.35
CA LYS A 111 -11.10 10.88 3.91
C LYS A 111 -10.05 11.66 3.12
N SER A 112 -9.15 10.95 2.43
CA SER A 112 -8.08 11.56 1.62
C SER A 112 -7.90 10.83 0.30
N LYS A 113 -7.30 11.51 -0.68
CA LYS A 113 -7.14 11.00 -2.05
C LYS A 113 -5.70 11.19 -2.52
N PRO A 114 -4.73 10.45 -1.96
CA PRO A 114 -3.34 10.51 -2.40
C PRO A 114 -3.18 9.96 -3.82
N ASN A 115 -2.11 10.36 -4.51
CA ASN A 115 -1.71 9.73 -5.75
C ASN A 115 -1.23 8.30 -5.47
N MET A 116 -1.63 7.33 -6.31
CA MET A 116 -1.32 5.92 -6.13
C MET A 116 -0.66 5.31 -7.36
N CYS A 117 0.29 4.42 -7.13
CA CYS A 117 0.93 3.57 -8.14
C CYS A 117 0.76 2.11 -7.72
N ILE A 118 0.10 1.31 -8.55
CA ILE A 118 -0.09 -0.12 -8.31
C ILE A 118 0.73 -0.89 -9.33
N ILE A 119 1.63 -1.74 -8.86
CA ILE A 119 2.56 -2.51 -9.67
C ILE A 119 2.32 -3.99 -9.41
N HIS A 120 2.15 -4.79 -10.47
CA HIS A 120 1.76 -6.19 -10.32
C HIS A 120 2.37 -7.05 -11.42
N GLY A 121 2.91 -8.22 -11.04
CA GLY A 121 3.39 -9.20 -11.99
C GLY A 121 2.23 -9.93 -12.70
N ASP A 122 2.32 -10.11 -14.01
CA ASP A 122 1.25 -10.79 -14.78
C ASP A 122 1.26 -12.32 -14.61
N ALA A 123 2.34 -12.88 -14.02
CA ALA A 123 2.46 -14.29 -13.63
C ALA A 123 2.34 -14.51 -12.12
N ASP A 124 1.74 -13.56 -11.37
CA ASP A 124 1.52 -13.69 -9.91
C ASP A 124 0.50 -14.78 -9.61
N ASP A 125 0.95 -15.83 -8.93
CA ASP A 125 0.18 -17.03 -8.55
C ASP A 125 -0.38 -16.98 -7.12
N VAL A 126 -0.05 -15.95 -6.35
CA VAL A 126 -0.51 -15.73 -4.97
C VAL A 126 -1.65 -14.72 -4.91
N VAL A 127 -1.47 -13.57 -5.57
CA VAL A 127 -2.52 -12.55 -5.73
C VAL A 127 -2.85 -12.45 -7.23
N PRO A 128 -4.06 -12.85 -7.65
CA PRO A 128 -4.42 -12.89 -9.07
C PRO A 128 -4.16 -11.56 -9.77
N PHE A 129 -3.53 -11.61 -10.94
CA PHE A 129 -3.19 -10.43 -11.76
C PHE A 129 -4.39 -9.52 -12.07
N SER A 130 -5.60 -10.11 -12.18
CA SER A 130 -6.85 -9.34 -12.34
C SER A 130 -7.09 -8.30 -11.25
N SER A 131 -6.46 -8.49 -10.07
CA SER A 131 -6.54 -7.54 -8.94
C SER A 131 -6.00 -6.16 -9.30
N LEU A 132 -5.00 -6.06 -10.19
CA LEU A 132 -4.49 -4.78 -10.70
C LEU A 132 -5.59 -3.97 -11.38
N GLY A 133 -6.25 -4.56 -12.37
CA GLY A 133 -7.30 -3.88 -13.14
C GLY A 133 -8.51 -3.51 -12.30
N LEU A 134 -8.91 -4.40 -11.37
CA LEU A 134 -10.00 -4.16 -10.43
C LEU A 134 -9.68 -3.00 -9.49
N ALA A 135 -8.49 -2.99 -8.90
CA ALA A 135 -8.05 -1.92 -7.99
C ALA A 135 -7.98 -0.57 -8.71
N VAL A 136 -7.33 -0.51 -9.88
CA VAL A 136 -7.22 0.73 -10.66
C VAL A 136 -8.59 1.29 -11.04
N ARG A 137 -9.52 0.44 -11.49
CA ARG A 137 -10.89 0.85 -11.80
C ARG A 137 -11.60 1.42 -10.58
N ALA A 138 -11.65 0.66 -9.51
CA ALA A 138 -12.38 1.05 -8.31
C ALA A 138 -11.80 2.32 -7.66
N LEU A 139 -10.48 2.51 -7.67
CA LEU A 139 -9.84 3.74 -7.19
C LEU A 139 -10.21 4.94 -8.05
N LYS A 140 -10.18 4.81 -9.39
CA LYS A 140 -10.62 5.87 -10.31
C LYS A 140 -12.08 6.24 -10.14
N GLU A 141 -12.97 5.28 -9.97
CA GLU A 141 -14.40 5.50 -9.71
C GLU A 141 -14.63 6.30 -8.43
N ASN A 142 -13.72 6.20 -7.45
CA ASN A 142 -13.73 6.99 -6.21
C ASN A 142 -12.94 8.31 -6.32
N GLY A 143 -12.50 8.70 -7.52
CA GLY A 143 -11.80 9.96 -7.79
C GLY A 143 -10.36 10.00 -7.28
N ILE A 144 -9.71 8.84 -7.11
CA ILE A 144 -8.29 8.73 -6.79
C ILE A 144 -7.46 8.72 -8.07
N ASN A 145 -6.42 9.54 -8.12
CA ASN A 145 -5.44 9.50 -9.21
C ASN A 145 -4.55 8.28 -9.05
N VAL A 146 -4.65 7.30 -9.97
CA VAL A 146 -3.93 6.03 -9.87
C VAL A 146 -3.34 5.62 -11.21
N GLU A 147 -2.08 5.19 -11.18
CA GLU A 147 -1.35 4.55 -12.27
C GLU A 147 -1.25 3.04 -11.98
N GLY A 148 -1.50 2.20 -12.98
CA GLY A 148 -1.36 0.74 -12.88
C GLY A 148 -0.28 0.23 -13.84
N HIS A 149 0.67 -0.54 -13.33
CA HIS A 149 1.82 -1.05 -14.08
C HIS A 149 1.89 -2.58 -14.01
N PRO A 150 1.52 -3.29 -15.08
CA PRO A 150 1.81 -4.71 -15.19
C PRO A 150 3.30 -4.92 -15.46
N ILE A 151 3.89 -5.95 -14.85
CA ILE A 151 5.26 -6.39 -15.15
C ILE A 151 5.18 -7.78 -15.75
N HIS A 152 5.71 -7.91 -16.97
CA HIS A 152 5.63 -9.16 -17.75
C HIS A 152 6.48 -10.28 -17.12
N ALA A 153 5.92 -11.51 -17.12
CA ALA A 153 6.52 -12.73 -16.60
C ALA A 153 7.02 -12.64 -15.14
N LEU A 154 6.49 -11.70 -14.34
CA LEU A 154 6.83 -11.55 -12.94
C LEU A 154 5.78 -12.25 -12.06
N GLY A 155 6.24 -13.13 -11.16
CA GLY A 155 5.44 -13.75 -10.11
C GLY A 155 5.20 -12.85 -8.92
N HIS A 156 4.91 -13.45 -7.75
CA HIS A 156 4.66 -12.73 -6.50
C HIS A 156 5.95 -12.22 -5.83
N ILE A 157 6.61 -11.26 -6.48
CA ILE A 157 7.89 -10.69 -6.04
C ILE A 157 8.04 -9.25 -6.55
N ILE A 158 8.95 -8.48 -5.95
CA ILE A 158 9.35 -7.15 -6.45
C ILE A 158 10.69 -7.31 -7.19
N ASN A 159 10.76 -6.91 -8.46
CA ASN A 159 11.98 -6.87 -9.25
C ASN A 159 12.55 -5.44 -9.40
N GLU A 160 13.68 -5.30 -10.08
CA GLU A 160 14.34 -4.01 -10.30
C GLU A 160 13.46 -3.02 -11.09
N GLU A 161 12.71 -3.49 -12.06
CA GLU A 161 11.77 -2.67 -12.83
C GLU A 161 10.66 -2.11 -11.93
N GLY A 162 10.06 -2.94 -11.10
CA GLY A 162 9.06 -2.50 -10.11
C GLY A 162 9.62 -1.48 -9.14
N ILE A 163 10.87 -1.69 -8.66
CA ILE A 163 11.56 -0.71 -7.81
C ILE A 163 11.75 0.62 -8.54
N ARG A 164 12.19 0.60 -9.80
CA ARG A 164 12.39 1.81 -10.62
C ARG A 164 11.10 2.59 -10.78
N LEU A 165 10.01 1.93 -11.18
CA LEU A 165 8.68 2.54 -11.33
C LEU A 165 8.21 3.20 -10.03
N GLY A 166 8.32 2.50 -8.90
CA GLY A 166 7.94 3.04 -7.60
C GLY A 166 8.78 4.26 -7.19
N VAL A 167 10.10 4.23 -7.44
CA VAL A 167 10.98 5.38 -7.16
C VAL A 167 10.62 6.59 -8.03
N GLU A 168 10.40 6.40 -9.31
CA GLU A 168 10.01 7.47 -10.24
C GLU A 168 8.68 8.10 -9.82
N PHE A 169 7.72 7.26 -9.45
CA PHE A 169 6.43 7.73 -8.95
C PHE A 169 6.55 8.54 -7.66
N ILE A 170 7.34 8.07 -6.69
CA ILE A 170 7.58 8.81 -5.45
C ILE A 170 8.21 10.16 -5.77
N LYS A 171 9.29 10.23 -6.56
CA LYS A 171 9.96 11.49 -6.94
C LYS A 171 9.01 12.49 -7.59
N LYS A 172 8.12 12.02 -8.47
CA LYS A 172 7.12 12.85 -9.16
C LYS A 172 6.12 13.49 -8.19
N ASN A 173 5.83 12.84 -7.08
CA ASN A 173 4.79 13.23 -6.14
C ASN A 173 5.29 13.87 -4.84
N PHE A 174 6.59 13.80 -4.56
CA PHE A 174 7.22 14.62 -3.52
C PHE A 174 7.40 16.03 -4.06
N LYS A 175 6.60 16.95 -3.56
CA LYS A 175 6.85 18.39 -3.76
C LYS A 175 7.85 18.83 -2.72
N ASN A 176 9.02 19.26 -3.17
CA ASN A 176 9.98 20.02 -2.35
C ASN A 176 9.36 21.33 -1.90
#